data_b7f74b0bb351ea0871f97d7cee98b788
#
_entry.id   b7f74b0bb351ea0871f97d7cee98b788
#
_cell.length_a   1.000
_cell.length_b   1.000
_cell.length_c   1.000
_cell.angle_alpha   90.00
_cell.angle_beta   90.00
_cell.angle_gamma   90.00
#
_symmetry.space_group_name_H-M   'P 1'
#
loop_
_entity.id
_entity.type
_entity.pdbx_description
1 polymer ?
#
loop_
_entity_poly.entity_id
_entity_poly.type
_entity_poly.pdbx_seq_one_letter_code
_entity_poly.pdbx_strand_id
1 'polypeptide(L)'
;MDEMKTSTMTQDPPSAAQRIPPPASQAGPPAAENKAPGSRVKRILLIAGVIVAAIVIWEVFFATPNLPASIVALSGRIEGDDSAVAPKTSGKILEVTVREGDTVTAGQVIARLDDAQVRAREDSARAALTDAQAKMQGARDQIAVLQEQLHENQLQTGQSTMDAEGRVRQAQADLTAAEADLVQQQAALRLAEFNREAYARLTKTGAASQLQGLQAEVQADQQAAVVASSQRKVESARGALTTAQANMDNPKVHVAQTSGTQAQILQQQSTIAGAKAETAQAEAQLAEAQADRADLTVLAPFSGTVLTRAAEPGEVVQAGTAIVTLLDLSKVYLRGFIPEGQIGKVKIGQPAHIFLDSNASQSLDGYVLRIDPQATFTPENTYFRDDRVKQVVGVKLQLSSGIGFAKPGMPADGEILTSGTTWPKHKRASQ
;
A
#
# COMPACT_ATOMS: atom_id res chain seq x y z
N MET A 1 52.67 -43.06 -10.40
CA MET A 1 52.24 -44.38 -10.84
C MET A 1 51.27 -44.11 -11.94
N ASP A 2 51.82 -44.03 -13.09
CA ASP A 2 51.91 -45.04 -14.15
C ASP A 2 50.62 -45.16 -14.88
N GLU A 3 50.46 -45.08 -16.10
CA GLU A 3 51.30 -45.09 -17.32
C GLU A 3 50.33 -44.91 -18.46
N MET A 4 50.63 -44.06 -19.43
CA MET A 4 51.23 -44.47 -20.73
C MET A 4 50.39 -45.48 -21.50
N LYS A 5 50.02 -45.22 -22.72
CA LYS A 5 50.81 -45.28 -23.96
C LYS A 5 49.88 -45.06 -25.16
N THR A 6 50.22 -44.19 -25.99
CA THR A 6 50.93 -44.34 -27.31
C THR A 6 50.19 -45.08 -28.40
N SER A 7 50.07 -44.42 -29.46
CA SER A 7 50.81 -44.62 -30.74
C SER A 7 49.94 -45.25 -31.80
N THR A 8 49.94 -45.07 -33.04
CA THR A 8 50.93 -44.58 -34.01
C THR A 8 50.23 -44.57 -35.41
N MET A 9 50.57 -43.61 -36.23
CA MET A 9 51.11 -43.77 -37.60
C MET A 9 50.32 -44.70 -38.59
N THR A 10 50.12 -44.44 -39.82
CA THR A 10 50.97 -44.07 -40.96
C THR A 10 50.10 -44.29 -42.17
N GLN A 11 50.11 -43.68 -43.23
CA GLN A 11 51.03 -43.42 -44.31
C GLN A 11 50.28 -42.97 -45.57
N ASP A 12 50.76 -41.95 -46.18
CA ASP A 12 50.74 -41.69 -47.62
C ASP A 12 51.51 -42.70 -48.40
N PRO A 13 51.68 -42.55 -49.71
CA PRO A 13 50.94 -42.20 -50.94
C PRO A 13 51.05 -43.33 -52.00
N PRO A 14 51.18 -43.28 -53.30
CA PRO A 14 51.59 -42.21 -54.23
C PRO A 14 50.87 -42.15 -55.58
N SER A 15 51.00 -41.03 -56.24
CA SER A 15 51.61 -40.76 -57.59
C SER A 15 51.35 -41.62 -58.84
N ALA A 16 51.22 -40.93 -59.87
CA ALA A 16 51.65 -41.11 -61.27
C ALA A 16 50.50 -41.05 -62.28
N ALA A 17 50.59 -40.49 -63.39
CA ALA A 17 51.55 -39.90 -64.25
C ALA A 17 50.82 -39.38 -65.52
N GLN A 18 51.21 -38.26 -65.95
CA GLN A 18 51.48 -37.82 -67.33
C GLN A 18 50.96 -38.67 -68.48
N ARG A 19 50.30 -38.02 -69.40
CA ARG A 19 50.73 -38.09 -70.88
C ARG A 19 50.19 -36.91 -71.64
N ILE A 20 51.05 -36.15 -72.23
CA ILE A 20 51.03 -35.26 -73.37
C ILE A 20 51.63 -36.07 -74.52
N PRO A 21 51.59 -35.70 -75.72
CA PRO A 21 50.83 -35.07 -76.83
C PRO A 21 50.76 -35.94 -78.11
N PRO A 22 50.85 -35.56 -79.31
CA PRO A 22 51.44 -34.43 -80.04
C PRO A 22 50.65 -33.88 -81.25
N PRO A 23 51.28 -33.07 -82.09
CA PRO A 23 50.66 -32.02 -82.90
C PRO A 23 50.56 -32.30 -84.40
N ALA A 24 50.03 -31.28 -85.06
CA ALA A 24 50.21 -30.92 -86.49
C ALA A 24 49.39 -31.59 -87.53
N SER A 25 48.74 -30.84 -88.33
CA SER A 25 49.23 -30.64 -89.75
C SER A 25 48.48 -29.51 -90.40
N GLN A 26 49.21 -28.69 -91.09
CA GLN A 26 48.83 -27.62 -92.01
C GLN A 26 48.12 -28.15 -93.26
N ALA A 27 47.16 -27.43 -93.77
CA ALA A 27 46.87 -27.31 -95.14
C ALA A 27 46.15 -26.00 -95.45
N GLY A 28 46.69 -25.28 -96.40
CA GLY A 28 46.37 -23.92 -96.85
C GLY A 28 45.13 -23.78 -97.71
N PRO A 29 44.90 -22.62 -98.23
CA PRO A 29 43.57 -22.14 -98.66
C PRO A 29 43.20 -22.45 -100.06
N PRO A 30 41.92 -22.28 -100.42
CA PRO A 30 41.64 -21.55 -101.62
C PRO A 30 40.50 -20.53 -101.58
N ALA A 31 40.81 -19.48 -102.32
CA ALA A 31 40.00 -18.65 -103.16
C ALA A 31 38.71 -17.99 -102.72
N ALA A 32 38.77 -16.71 -102.98
CA ALA A 32 37.71 -15.72 -102.92
C ALA A 32 36.54 -16.02 -103.84
N GLU A 33 35.33 -15.74 -103.36
CA GLU A 33 34.23 -15.39 -104.26
C GLU A 33 33.43 -14.21 -103.69
N ASN A 34 33.43 -13.15 -104.48
CA ASN A 34 32.69 -11.89 -104.25
C ASN A 34 31.19 -12.09 -104.34
N LYS A 35 30.41 -11.67 -103.38
CA LYS A 35 29.00 -11.33 -103.60
C LYS A 35 28.58 -10.09 -102.73
N ALA A 36 27.98 -9.20 -103.37
CA ALA A 36 27.34 -7.91 -103.26
C ALA A 36 26.91 -7.40 -101.82
N PRO A 37 27.04 -6.08 -101.56
CA PRO A 37 26.69 -5.44 -100.27
C PRO A 37 25.22 -5.04 -100.25
N GLY A 38 24.40 -5.77 -99.52
CA GLY A 38 22.97 -5.41 -99.35
C GLY A 38 22.29 -5.93 -98.09
N SER A 39 22.86 -6.88 -97.37
CA SER A 39 22.17 -7.54 -96.26
C SER A 39 22.75 -7.25 -94.83
N ARG A 40 23.92 -6.61 -94.75
CA ARG A 40 24.59 -6.40 -93.49
C ARG A 40 23.93 -5.29 -92.62
N VAL A 41 23.41 -4.24 -93.28
CA VAL A 41 22.76 -3.11 -92.55
C VAL A 41 21.43 -3.55 -91.90
N LYS A 42 20.63 -4.41 -92.64
CA LYS A 42 19.40 -4.94 -92.09
C LYS A 42 19.64 -5.91 -90.91
N ARG A 43 20.73 -6.71 -90.94
CA ARG A 43 21.11 -7.59 -89.82
C ARG A 43 21.66 -6.82 -88.64
N ILE A 44 22.40 -5.73 -88.82
CA ILE A 44 22.90 -4.87 -87.80
C ILE A 44 21.74 -4.13 -87.11
N LEU A 45 20.73 -3.63 -87.82
CA LEU A 45 19.53 -3.03 -87.29
C LEU A 45 18.66 -4.03 -86.51
N LEU A 46 18.59 -5.29 -86.97
CA LEU A 46 17.86 -6.36 -86.28
C LEU A 46 18.58 -6.76 -84.98
N ILE A 47 19.90 -6.88 -85.03
CA ILE A 47 20.71 -7.17 -83.80
C ILE A 47 20.64 -5.98 -82.81
N ALA A 48 20.72 -4.75 -83.31
CA ALA A 48 20.54 -3.57 -82.46
C ALA A 48 19.13 -3.50 -81.83
N GLY A 49 18.08 -3.86 -82.60
CA GLY A 49 16.72 -3.98 -82.11
C GLY A 49 16.55 -5.06 -81.01
N VAL A 50 17.20 -6.22 -81.21
CA VAL A 50 17.19 -7.32 -80.22
C VAL A 50 17.98 -6.92 -78.97
N ILE A 51 19.10 -6.23 -79.13
CA ILE A 51 19.88 -5.71 -77.92
C ILE A 51 19.07 -4.66 -77.18
N VAL A 52 18.43 -3.74 -77.90
CA VAL A 52 17.55 -2.74 -77.23
C VAL A 52 16.35 -3.44 -76.57
N ALA A 53 15.71 -4.39 -77.19
CA ALA A 53 14.66 -5.18 -76.61
C ALA A 53 15.14 -6.00 -75.37
N ALA A 54 16.33 -6.61 -75.50
CA ALA A 54 16.94 -7.31 -74.34
C ALA A 54 17.30 -6.37 -73.16
N ILE A 55 17.80 -5.16 -73.46
CA ILE A 55 18.06 -4.13 -72.45
C ILE A 55 16.76 -3.66 -71.84
N VAL A 56 15.72 -3.42 -72.63
CA VAL A 56 14.40 -3.04 -72.12
C VAL A 56 13.77 -4.16 -71.27
N ILE A 57 13.89 -5.39 -71.73
CA ILE A 57 13.43 -6.57 -70.98
C ILE A 57 14.24 -6.72 -69.71
N TRP A 58 15.57 -6.51 -69.72
CA TRP A 58 16.42 -6.56 -68.55
C TRP A 58 16.10 -5.41 -67.58
N GLU A 59 15.87 -4.19 -68.05
CA GLU A 59 15.50 -3.04 -67.29
C GLU A 59 14.08 -3.17 -66.67
N VAL A 60 13.13 -3.78 -67.36
CA VAL A 60 11.75 -4.01 -66.90
C VAL A 60 11.66 -5.21 -65.97
N PHE A 61 12.48 -6.28 -66.17
CA PHE A 61 12.40 -7.49 -65.35
C PHE A 61 13.46 -7.60 -64.27
N PHE A 62 14.63 -6.93 -64.40
CA PHE A 62 15.74 -7.05 -63.50
C PHE A 62 16.15 -5.71 -62.82
N ALA A 63 15.57 -4.58 -63.25
CA ALA A 63 15.81 -3.33 -62.49
C ALA A 63 15.17 -3.43 -61.13
N THR A 64 15.97 -3.45 -60.10
CA THR A 64 15.48 -3.35 -58.69
C THR A 64 14.65 -2.06 -58.58
N PRO A 65 13.41 -2.12 -58.09
CA PRO A 65 12.60 -0.94 -57.95
C PRO A 65 13.29 0.02 -56.95
N ASN A 66 13.74 1.17 -57.47
CA ASN A 66 14.30 2.24 -56.63
C ASN A 66 13.19 2.78 -55.75
N LEU A 67 13.31 2.59 -54.45
CA LEU A 67 12.41 3.24 -53.46
C LEU A 67 12.48 4.75 -53.64
N PRO A 68 11.34 5.46 -53.59
CA PRO A 68 11.32 6.92 -53.57
C PRO A 68 12.19 7.46 -52.45
N ALA A 69 12.93 8.54 -52.72
CA ALA A 69 13.84 9.15 -51.74
C ALA A 69 13.15 9.63 -50.44
N SER A 70 11.81 9.72 -50.47
CA SER A 70 10.96 10.07 -49.32
C SER A 70 10.59 8.87 -48.44
N ILE A 71 10.97 7.65 -48.83
CA ILE A 71 10.68 6.43 -48.04
C ILE A 71 12.00 5.82 -47.58
N VAL A 72 12.04 5.46 -46.30
CA VAL A 72 13.10 4.61 -45.76
C VAL A 72 12.48 3.27 -45.40
N ALA A 73 12.96 2.22 -46.07
CA ALA A 73 12.55 0.85 -45.75
C ALA A 73 13.44 0.26 -44.67
N LEU A 74 12.84 -0.59 -43.88
CA LEU A 74 13.52 -1.39 -42.84
C LEU A 74 12.88 -2.79 -42.80
N SER A 75 13.68 -3.76 -42.44
CA SER A 75 13.21 -5.13 -42.19
C SER A 75 13.48 -5.49 -40.76
N GLY A 76 12.60 -6.28 -40.19
CA GLY A 76 12.70 -6.68 -38.82
C GLY A 76 11.70 -7.76 -38.45
N ARG A 77 11.32 -7.76 -37.20
CA ARG A 77 10.28 -8.66 -36.69
C ARG A 77 9.36 -7.94 -35.73
N ILE A 78 8.17 -8.47 -35.64
CA ILE A 78 7.19 -8.02 -34.64
C ILE A 78 7.66 -8.49 -33.25
N GLU A 79 7.77 -7.57 -32.31
CA GLU A 79 8.07 -7.84 -30.93
C GLU A 79 6.94 -7.27 -30.06
N GLY A 80 6.79 -7.77 -28.84
CA GLY A 80 5.88 -7.24 -27.83
C GLY A 80 6.58 -7.19 -26.50
N ASP A 81 6.13 -6.31 -25.63
CA ASP A 81 6.66 -6.26 -24.27
C ASP A 81 6.06 -7.43 -23.47
N ASP A 82 6.91 -8.35 -23.06
CA ASP A 82 6.57 -9.45 -22.17
C ASP A 82 7.00 -9.16 -20.74
N SER A 83 6.26 -9.72 -19.79
CA SER A 83 6.55 -9.60 -18.37
C SER A 83 6.37 -10.93 -17.68
N ALA A 84 7.38 -11.33 -16.93
CA ALA A 84 7.32 -12.49 -16.08
C ALA A 84 6.49 -12.18 -14.81
N VAL A 85 5.46 -12.97 -14.57
CA VAL A 85 4.63 -12.91 -13.37
C VAL A 85 5.14 -13.94 -12.38
N ALA A 86 5.59 -13.46 -11.24
CA ALA A 86 6.20 -14.25 -10.18
C ALA A 86 5.52 -13.98 -8.83
N PRO A 87 5.51 -14.95 -7.91
CA PRO A 87 5.02 -14.75 -6.57
C PRO A 87 5.99 -13.87 -5.77
N LYS A 88 5.47 -13.12 -4.81
CA LYS A 88 6.28 -12.33 -3.89
C LYS A 88 6.89 -13.19 -2.77
N THR A 89 6.27 -14.32 -2.47
CA THR A 89 6.66 -15.24 -1.40
C THR A 89 6.88 -16.64 -1.95
N SER A 90 7.72 -17.42 -1.27
CA SER A 90 7.95 -18.82 -1.60
C SER A 90 6.80 -19.69 -1.09
N GLY A 91 6.41 -20.69 -1.87
CA GLY A 91 5.36 -21.60 -1.48
C GLY A 91 5.12 -22.73 -2.49
N LYS A 92 4.28 -23.70 -2.12
CA LYS A 92 3.82 -24.74 -3.01
C LYS A 92 2.61 -24.23 -3.82
N ILE A 93 2.64 -24.40 -5.13
CA ILE A 93 1.50 -24.05 -5.99
C ILE A 93 0.37 -25.05 -5.78
N LEU A 94 -0.80 -24.54 -5.37
CA LEU A 94 -2.03 -25.33 -5.32
C LEU A 94 -2.67 -25.46 -6.69
N GLU A 95 -2.82 -24.35 -7.38
CA GLU A 95 -3.43 -24.30 -8.71
C GLU A 95 -2.82 -23.18 -9.56
N VAL A 96 -2.80 -23.41 -10.86
CA VAL A 96 -2.57 -22.38 -11.88
C VAL A 96 -3.85 -22.31 -12.71
N THR A 97 -4.51 -21.16 -12.69
CA THR A 97 -5.86 -20.98 -13.26
C THR A 97 -5.85 -20.68 -14.75
N VAL A 98 -4.67 -20.43 -15.34
CA VAL A 98 -4.51 -20.03 -16.73
C VAL A 98 -3.63 -21.00 -17.51
N ARG A 99 -3.84 -21.06 -18.83
CA ARG A 99 -3.07 -21.87 -19.77
C ARG A 99 -2.38 -20.99 -20.79
N GLU A 100 -1.39 -21.54 -21.47
CA GLU A 100 -0.76 -20.89 -22.61
C GLU A 100 -1.79 -20.55 -23.69
N GLY A 101 -1.73 -19.31 -24.18
CA GLY A 101 -2.68 -18.77 -25.15
C GLY A 101 -3.93 -18.12 -24.54
N ASP A 102 -4.19 -18.26 -23.23
CA ASP A 102 -5.33 -17.62 -22.58
C ASP A 102 -5.14 -16.10 -22.50
N THR A 103 -6.24 -15.36 -22.66
CA THR A 103 -6.27 -13.92 -22.42
C THR A 103 -6.68 -13.65 -20.98
N VAL A 104 -5.91 -12.83 -20.28
CA VAL A 104 -6.13 -12.43 -18.90
C VAL A 104 -6.36 -10.93 -18.77
N THR A 105 -7.13 -10.52 -17.76
CA THR A 105 -7.34 -9.12 -17.43
C THR A 105 -6.50 -8.72 -16.22
N ALA A 106 -6.14 -7.45 -16.12
CA ALA A 106 -5.43 -6.93 -14.94
C ALA A 106 -6.18 -7.27 -13.64
N GLY A 107 -5.46 -7.79 -12.63
CA GLY A 107 -6.03 -8.24 -11.36
C GLY A 107 -6.64 -9.65 -11.37
N GLN A 108 -6.69 -10.33 -12.51
CA GLN A 108 -7.15 -11.72 -12.57
C GLN A 108 -6.16 -12.65 -11.87
N VAL A 109 -6.70 -13.64 -11.13
CA VAL A 109 -5.88 -14.65 -10.46
C VAL A 109 -5.20 -15.54 -11.49
N ILE A 110 -3.88 -15.67 -11.40
CA ILE A 110 -3.05 -16.52 -12.27
C ILE A 110 -2.72 -17.84 -11.57
N ALA A 111 -2.31 -17.73 -10.29
CA ALA A 111 -1.96 -18.89 -9.50
C ALA A 111 -2.28 -18.65 -8.02
N ARG A 112 -2.47 -19.73 -7.29
CA ARG A 112 -2.61 -19.72 -5.83
C ARG A 112 -1.59 -20.66 -5.21
N LEU A 113 -0.89 -20.14 -4.22
CA LEU A 113 0.02 -20.92 -3.40
C LEU A 113 -0.73 -21.48 -2.18
N ASP A 114 -0.14 -22.47 -1.53
CA ASP A 114 -0.67 -23.07 -0.30
C ASP A 114 -0.70 -22.04 0.83
N ASP A 115 -1.90 -21.72 1.29
CA ASP A 115 -2.15 -20.72 2.32
C ASP A 115 -2.42 -21.32 3.72
N ALA A 116 -2.38 -22.65 3.87
CA ALA A 116 -2.81 -23.32 5.11
C ALA A 116 -2.06 -22.79 6.35
N GLN A 117 -0.74 -22.62 6.25
CA GLN A 117 0.06 -22.11 7.36
C GLN A 117 -0.20 -20.62 7.63
N VAL A 118 -0.32 -19.81 6.58
CA VAL A 118 -0.54 -18.36 6.70
C VAL A 118 -1.95 -18.09 7.20
N ARG A 119 -2.93 -18.87 6.75
CA ARG A 119 -4.30 -18.84 7.25
C ARG A 119 -4.36 -19.13 8.76
N ALA A 120 -3.64 -20.15 9.22
CA ALA A 120 -3.57 -20.45 10.66
C ALA A 120 -2.94 -19.27 11.45
N ARG A 121 -1.97 -18.55 10.88
CA ARG A 121 -1.41 -17.33 11.49
C ARG A 121 -2.43 -16.18 11.51
N GLU A 122 -3.16 -15.98 10.42
CA GLU A 122 -4.25 -14.99 10.36
C GLU A 122 -5.33 -15.28 11.42
N ASP A 123 -5.76 -16.55 11.55
CA ASP A 123 -6.75 -16.96 12.54
C ASP A 123 -6.23 -16.75 13.98
N SER A 124 -4.94 -17.02 14.24
CA SER A 124 -4.28 -16.74 15.52
C SER A 124 -4.22 -15.25 15.81
N ALA A 125 -3.84 -14.43 14.85
CA ALA A 125 -3.81 -12.97 15.00
C ALA A 125 -5.21 -12.38 15.21
N ARG A 126 -6.23 -12.92 14.54
CA ARG A 126 -7.64 -12.55 14.75
C ARG A 126 -8.11 -12.89 16.16
N ALA A 127 -7.75 -14.05 16.68
CA ALA A 127 -8.05 -14.43 18.06
C ALA A 127 -7.36 -13.52 19.07
N ALA A 128 -6.08 -13.16 18.83
CA ALA A 128 -5.34 -12.21 19.67
C ALA A 128 -5.98 -10.81 19.68
N LEU A 129 -6.47 -10.34 18.53
CA LEU A 129 -7.22 -9.07 18.45
C LEU A 129 -8.51 -9.14 19.29
N THR A 130 -9.26 -10.23 19.19
CA THR A 130 -10.49 -10.44 19.97
C THR A 130 -10.19 -10.42 21.46
N ASP A 131 -9.12 -11.09 21.91
CA ASP A 131 -8.68 -11.08 23.33
C ASP A 131 -8.30 -9.67 23.80
N ALA A 132 -7.51 -8.91 23.00
CA ALA A 132 -7.14 -7.54 23.32
C ALA A 132 -8.36 -6.61 23.40
N GLN A 133 -9.34 -6.77 22.50
CA GLN A 133 -10.60 -6.02 22.54
C GLN A 133 -11.43 -6.36 23.78
N ALA A 134 -11.50 -7.63 24.16
CA ALA A 134 -12.19 -8.06 25.38
C ALA A 134 -11.54 -7.49 26.63
N LYS A 135 -10.21 -7.48 26.72
CA LYS A 135 -9.46 -6.83 27.81
C LYS A 135 -9.74 -5.33 27.89
N MET A 136 -9.73 -4.64 26.75
CA MET A 136 -10.06 -3.22 26.70
C MET A 136 -11.49 -2.95 27.17
N GLN A 137 -12.44 -3.80 26.76
CA GLN A 137 -13.84 -3.66 27.21
C GLN A 137 -13.96 -3.92 28.71
N GLY A 138 -13.36 -4.98 29.23
CA GLY A 138 -13.34 -5.25 30.69
C GLY A 138 -12.75 -4.10 31.50
N ALA A 139 -11.69 -3.45 30.99
CA ALA A 139 -11.12 -2.28 31.61
C ALA A 139 -12.07 -1.06 31.60
N ARG A 140 -12.88 -0.89 30.55
CA ARG A 140 -13.94 0.13 30.49
C ARG A 140 -15.08 -0.15 31.47
N ASP A 141 -15.51 -1.39 31.53
CA ASP A 141 -16.59 -1.80 32.45
C ASP A 141 -16.17 -1.55 33.91
N GLN A 142 -14.89 -1.77 34.24
CA GLN A 142 -14.34 -1.45 35.57
C GLN A 142 -14.41 0.04 35.89
N ILE A 143 -14.20 0.94 34.91
CA ILE A 143 -14.40 2.39 35.14
C ILE A 143 -15.86 2.69 35.45
N ALA A 144 -16.81 2.07 34.76
CA ALA A 144 -18.22 2.29 35.03
C ALA A 144 -18.58 1.92 36.48
N VAL A 145 -18.07 0.80 36.99
CA VAL A 145 -18.23 0.38 38.37
C VAL A 145 -17.63 1.41 39.37
N LEU A 146 -16.41 1.88 39.10
CA LEU A 146 -15.75 2.89 39.93
C LEU A 146 -16.46 4.26 39.91
N GLN A 147 -17.05 4.63 38.76
CA GLN A 147 -17.83 5.85 38.67
C GLN A 147 -19.11 5.78 39.49
N GLU A 148 -19.80 4.64 39.52
CA GLU A 148 -20.96 4.44 40.35
C GLU A 148 -20.58 4.47 41.83
N GLN A 149 -19.48 3.81 42.21
CA GLN A 149 -18.96 3.88 43.60
C GLN A 149 -18.54 5.32 43.98
N LEU A 150 -17.98 6.09 43.08
CA LEU A 150 -17.68 7.50 43.29
C LEU A 150 -18.94 8.30 43.55
N HIS A 151 -20.00 8.08 42.79
CA HIS A 151 -21.29 8.72 42.94
C HIS A 151 -21.92 8.39 44.30
N GLU A 152 -21.91 7.11 44.69
CA GLU A 152 -22.38 6.65 46.01
C GLU A 152 -21.61 7.34 47.14
N ASN A 153 -20.27 7.37 47.09
CA ASN A 153 -19.43 8.05 48.08
C ASN A 153 -19.73 9.55 48.18
N GLN A 154 -20.01 10.21 47.03
CA GLN A 154 -20.40 11.63 47.01
C GLN A 154 -21.74 11.87 47.67
N LEU A 155 -22.75 11.03 47.42
CA LEU A 155 -24.05 11.12 48.09
C LEU A 155 -23.94 10.90 49.60
N GLN A 156 -23.16 9.91 50.02
CA GLN A 156 -22.92 9.64 51.42
C GLN A 156 -22.18 10.78 52.11
N THR A 157 -21.21 11.40 51.41
CA THR A 157 -20.53 12.60 51.90
C THR A 157 -21.51 13.76 52.10
N GLY A 158 -22.38 14.00 51.11
CA GLY A 158 -23.40 15.02 51.19
C GLY A 158 -24.39 14.82 52.34
N GLN A 159 -24.88 13.58 52.53
CA GLN A 159 -25.78 13.22 53.63
C GLN A 159 -25.07 13.43 54.97
N SER A 160 -23.84 12.92 55.15
CA SER A 160 -23.07 13.08 56.38
C SER A 160 -22.80 14.55 56.73
N THR A 161 -22.57 15.39 55.73
CA THR A 161 -22.40 16.84 55.91
C THR A 161 -23.69 17.51 56.38
N MET A 162 -24.82 17.21 55.71
CA MET A 162 -26.11 17.75 56.12
C MET A 162 -26.52 17.35 57.53
N ASP A 163 -26.26 16.09 57.91
CA ASP A 163 -26.53 15.58 59.24
C ASP A 163 -25.66 16.29 60.29
N ALA A 164 -24.38 16.47 60.02
CA ALA A 164 -23.46 17.18 60.91
C ALA A 164 -23.88 18.66 61.13
N GLU A 165 -24.19 19.36 60.06
CA GLU A 165 -24.71 20.74 60.10
C GLU A 165 -26.06 20.84 60.87
N GLY A 166 -26.94 19.84 60.61
CA GLY A 166 -28.21 19.74 61.30
C GLY A 166 -28.03 19.65 62.85
N ARG A 167 -27.10 18.80 63.33
CA ARG A 167 -26.77 18.64 64.71
C ARG A 167 -26.17 19.92 65.31
N VAL A 168 -25.30 20.61 64.60
CA VAL A 168 -24.75 21.90 65.07
C VAL A 168 -25.86 22.94 65.17
N ARG A 169 -26.77 23.05 64.18
CA ARG A 169 -27.92 24.00 64.30
C ARG A 169 -28.83 23.67 65.42
N GLN A 170 -29.11 22.39 65.71
CA GLN A 170 -29.93 21.96 66.88
C GLN A 170 -29.25 22.33 68.18
N ALA A 171 -27.98 21.97 68.39
CA ALA A 171 -27.24 22.28 69.57
C ALA A 171 -27.09 23.78 69.80
N GLN A 172 -26.98 24.59 68.76
CA GLN A 172 -26.98 26.05 68.85
C GLN A 172 -28.34 26.61 69.30
N ALA A 173 -29.43 26.04 68.78
CA ALA A 173 -30.80 26.43 69.21
C ALA A 173 -31.03 26.06 70.70
N ASP A 174 -30.59 24.88 71.12
CA ASP A 174 -30.71 24.41 72.53
C ASP A 174 -29.90 25.30 73.46
N LEU A 175 -28.68 25.72 73.06
CA LEU A 175 -27.87 26.67 73.84
C LEU A 175 -28.60 28.03 73.98
N THR A 176 -29.11 28.57 72.86
CA THR A 176 -29.84 29.84 72.84
C THR A 176 -31.08 29.79 73.78
N ALA A 177 -31.81 28.67 73.77
CA ALA A 177 -32.94 28.44 74.65
C ALA A 177 -32.53 28.38 76.15
N ALA A 178 -31.44 27.68 76.48
CA ALA A 178 -30.89 27.59 77.81
C ALA A 178 -30.38 28.95 78.32
N GLU A 179 -29.74 29.75 77.48
CA GLU A 179 -29.30 31.11 77.79
C GLU A 179 -30.49 32.03 78.04
N ALA A 180 -31.57 31.93 77.27
CA ALA A 180 -32.81 32.69 77.49
C ALA A 180 -33.48 32.32 78.86
N ASP A 181 -33.54 30.99 79.19
CA ASP A 181 -34.02 30.52 80.48
C ASP A 181 -33.17 31.09 81.62
N LEU A 182 -31.83 31.05 81.49
CA LEU A 182 -30.93 31.63 82.51
C LEU A 182 -31.20 33.13 82.74
N VAL A 183 -31.36 33.90 81.67
CA VAL A 183 -31.70 35.35 81.78
C VAL A 183 -33.01 35.55 82.47
N GLN A 184 -34.04 34.75 82.27
CA GLN A 184 -35.33 34.77 82.93
C GLN A 184 -35.16 34.47 84.39
N GLN A 185 -34.43 33.41 84.83
CA GLN A 185 -34.20 33.03 86.19
C GLN A 185 -33.36 34.08 86.95
N GLN A 186 -32.39 34.69 86.27
CA GLN A 186 -31.62 35.80 86.82
C GLN A 186 -32.49 37.04 87.17
N ALA A 187 -33.45 37.33 86.24
CA ALA A 187 -34.41 38.42 86.55
C ALA A 187 -35.29 38.11 87.75
N ALA A 188 -35.77 36.85 87.87
CA ALA A 188 -36.52 36.40 89.05
C ALA A 188 -35.70 36.43 90.32
N LEU A 189 -34.42 36.05 90.27
CA LEU A 189 -33.51 36.16 91.41
C LEU A 189 -33.34 37.61 91.85
N ARG A 190 -33.10 38.54 90.93
CA ARG A 190 -33.00 39.98 91.23
C ARG A 190 -34.23 40.50 91.97
N LEU A 191 -35.45 40.07 91.58
CA LEU A 191 -36.69 40.43 92.30
C LEU A 191 -36.74 39.81 93.69
N ALA A 192 -36.37 38.53 93.86
CA ALA A 192 -36.33 37.86 95.14
C ALA A 192 -35.30 38.48 96.10
N GLU A 193 -34.13 38.86 95.59
CA GLU A 193 -33.09 39.57 96.39
C GLU A 193 -33.57 40.96 96.81
N PHE A 194 -34.20 41.70 95.90
CA PHE A 194 -34.79 43.01 96.26
C PHE A 194 -35.83 42.85 97.40
N ASN A 195 -36.70 41.85 97.27
CA ASN A 195 -37.68 41.54 98.32
C ASN A 195 -37.01 41.16 99.69
N ARG A 196 -35.98 40.27 99.59
CA ARG A 196 -35.18 39.89 100.78
C ARG A 196 -34.60 41.12 101.45
N GLU A 197 -33.96 42.04 100.72
CA GLU A 197 -33.40 43.26 101.27
C GLU A 197 -34.46 44.21 101.87
N ALA A 198 -35.59 44.36 101.15
CA ALA A 198 -36.72 45.19 101.63
C ALA A 198 -37.29 44.65 102.92
N TYR A 199 -37.61 43.34 103.02
CA TYR A 199 -38.14 42.73 104.20
C TYR A 199 -37.12 42.72 105.38
N ALA A 200 -35.82 42.52 105.09
CA ALA A 200 -34.77 42.62 106.12
C ALA A 200 -34.70 44.04 106.74
N ARG A 201 -34.88 45.11 105.93
CA ARG A 201 -34.98 46.48 106.42
C ARG A 201 -36.23 46.71 107.23
N LEU A 202 -37.42 46.25 106.79
CA LEU A 202 -38.72 46.41 107.49
C LEU A 202 -38.76 45.62 108.78
N THR A 203 -38.17 44.43 108.83
CA THR A 203 -38.07 43.60 110.04
C THR A 203 -37.23 44.31 111.15
N LYS A 204 -36.12 44.96 110.74
CA LYS A 204 -35.26 45.74 111.64
C LYS A 204 -36.01 46.96 112.27
N THR A 205 -36.95 47.54 111.53
CA THR A 205 -37.77 48.67 111.98
C THR A 205 -39.05 48.23 112.70
N GLY A 206 -39.35 46.92 112.80
CA GLY A 206 -40.58 46.39 113.34
C GLY A 206 -41.80 46.46 112.44
N ALA A 207 -41.66 46.93 111.18
CA ALA A 207 -42.74 47.09 110.21
C ALA A 207 -43.12 45.79 109.44
N ALA A 208 -42.33 44.71 109.57
CA ALA A 208 -42.62 43.35 109.09
C ALA A 208 -42.31 42.32 110.18
N SER A 209 -42.96 41.14 110.12
CA SER A 209 -42.70 40.03 111.02
C SER A 209 -41.38 39.26 110.68
N GLN A 210 -40.74 38.67 111.64
CA GLN A 210 -39.55 37.83 111.49
C GLN A 210 -39.82 36.68 110.51
N LEU A 211 -41.04 36.10 110.49
CA LEU A 211 -41.45 35.05 109.60
C LEU A 211 -41.45 35.53 108.17
N GLN A 212 -41.94 36.75 107.86
CA GLN A 212 -41.92 37.36 106.54
C GLN A 212 -40.47 37.60 106.02
N GLY A 213 -39.56 38.02 106.90
CA GLY A 213 -38.16 38.17 106.59
C GLY A 213 -37.51 36.84 106.24
N LEU A 214 -37.74 35.79 107.05
CA LEU A 214 -37.24 34.45 106.81
C LEU A 214 -37.83 33.83 105.52
N GLN A 215 -39.12 34.04 105.23
CA GLN A 215 -39.76 33.60 104.01
C GLN A 215 -39.09 34.24 102.78
N ALA A 216 -38.81 35.55 102.81
CA ALA A 216 -38.14 36.24 101.68
C ALA A 216 -36.68 35.79 101.54
N GLU A 217 -35.99 35.45 102.64
CA GLU A 217 -34.64 34.87 102.57
C GLU A 217 -34.63 33.51 101.95
N VAL A 218 -35.48 32.57 102.40
CA VAL A 218 -35.61 31.23 101.87
C VAL A 218 -35.99 31.29 100.37
N GLN A 219 -36.84 32.24 99.95
CA GLN A 219 -37.25 32.41 98.55
C GLN A 219 -36.08 32.90 97.67
N ALA A 220 -35.24 33.79 98.15
CA ALA A 220 -34.05 34.25 97.48
C ALA A 220 -33.02 33.08 97.26
N ASP A 221 -32.83 32.30 98.40
CA ASP A 221 -31.94 31.15 98.36
C ASP A 221 -32.45 30.04 97.33
N GLN A 222 -33.74 29.79 97.35
CA GLN A 222 -34.35 28.87 96.40
C GLN A 222 -34.12 29.36 94.94
N GLN A 223 -34.32 30.65 94.64
CA GLN A 223 -34.13 31.21 93.36
C GLN A 223 -32.66 31.25 92.97
N ALA A 224 -31.74 31.47 93.88
CA ALA A 224 -30.28 31.32 93.60
C ALA A 224 -29.89 29.90 93.23
N ALA A 225 -30.51 28.89 93.92
CA ALA A 225 -30.32 27.50 93.52
C ALA A 225 -30.86 27.18 92.10
N VAL A 226 -31.99 27.78 91.72
CA VAL A 226 -32.57 27.66 90.37
C VAL A 226 -31.63 28.28 89.30
N VAL A 227 -31.08 29.49 89.53
CA VAL A 227 -30.12 30.15 88.72
C VAL A 227 -28.86 29.27 88.53
N ALA A 228 -28.34 28.72 89.65
CA ALA A 228 -27.19 27.80 89.58
C ALA A 228 -27.49 26.52 88.76
N SER A 229 -28.74 26.04 88.77
CA SER A 229 -29.18 24.93 87.95
C SER A 229 -29.26 25.33 86.47
N SER A 230 -29.82 26.52 86.17
CA SER A 230 -29.89 27.03 84.79
C SER A 230 -28.50 27.33 84.19
N GLN A 231 -27.55 27.83 85.04
CA GLN A 231 -26.15 27.98 84.61
C GLN A 231 -25.52 26.64 84.19
N ARG A 232 -25.77 25.55 84.95
CA ARG A 232 -25.28 24.20 84.58
C ARG A 232 -25.92 23.67 83.26
N LYS A 233 -27.21 24.02 83.06
CA LYS A 233 -27.86 23.68 81.76
C LYS A 233 -27.18 24.39 80.56
N VAL A 234 -26.85 25.69 80.73
CA VAL A 234 -26.11 26.43 79.67
C VAL A 234 -24.75 25.80 79.43
N GLU A 235 -24.01 25.44 80.48
CA GLU A 235 -22.72 24.79 80.36
C GLU A 235 -22.83 23.42 79.65
N SER A 236 -23.86 22.63 79.97
CA SER A 236 -24.17 21.38 79.33
C SER A 236 -24.49 21.58 77.81
N ALA A 237 -25.32 22.59 77.50
CA ALA A 237 -25.67 22.93 76.13
C ALA A 237 -24.45 23.41 75.33
N ARG A 238 -23.53 24.19 75.98
CA ARG A 238 -22.24 24.56 75.34
C ARG A 238 -21.37 23.33 75.06
N GLY A 239 -21.30 22.39 75.96
CA GLY A 239 -20.60 21.14 75.79
C GLY A 239 -21.18 20.34 74.60
N ALA A 240 -22.51 20.29 74.50
CA ALA A 240 -23.19 19.63 73.40
C ALA A 240 -22.88 20.32 72.04
N LEU A 241 -22.87 21.67 72.02
CA LEU A 241 -22.50 22.41 70.77
C LEU A 241 -21.04 22.15 70.39
N THR A 242 -20.12 22.19 71.35
CA THR A 242 -18.71 21.89 71.10
C THR A 242 -18.53 20.48 70.52
N THR A 243 -19.25 19.49 71.05
CA THR A 243 -19.25 18.12 70.56
C THR A 243 -19.81 18.04 69.13
N ALA A 244 -20.93 18.74 68.87
CA ALA A 244 -21.53 18.79 67.54
C ALA A 244 -20.59 19.44 66.52
N GLN A 245 -19.90 20.53 66.92
CA GLN A 245 -18.88 21.19 66.05
C GLN A 245 -17.68 20.31 65.80
N ALA A 246 -17.16 19.57 66.77
CA ALA A 246 -16.07 18.63 66.57
C ALA A 246 -16.44 17.50 65.56
N ASN A 247 -17.71 17.07 65.63
CA ASN A 247 -18.22 16.05 64.72
C ASN A 247 -18.41 16.56 63.26
N MET A 248 -18.29 17.86 62.95
CA MET A 248 -18.27 18.39 61.58
C MET A 248 -17.04 17.97 60.78
N ASP A 249 -15.99 17.44 61.42
CA ASP A 249 -14.82 16.89 60.74
C ASP A 249 -15.03 15.45 60.23
N ASN A 250 -16.06 14.74 60.70
CA ASN A 250 -16.35 13.37 60.28
C ASN A 250 -16.62 13.24 58.75
N PRO A 251 -17.33 14.14 58.07
CA PRO A 251 -17.49 14.10 56.62
C PRO A 251 -16.17 14.13 55.86
N LYS A 252 -15.09 14.67 56.42
CA LYS A 252 -13.75 14.69 55.76
C LYS A 252 -13.20 13.28 55.51
N VAL A 253 -13.58 12.30 56.32
CA VAL A 253 -13.20 10.89 56.08
C VAL A 253 -13.84 10.38 54.79
N HIS A 254 -15.10 10.73 54.53
CA HIS A 254 -15.79 10.36 53.29
C HIS A 254 -15.24 11.11 52.07
N VAL A 255 -14.78 12.36 52.23
CA VAL A 255 -14.04 13.10 51.21
C VAL A 255 -12.74 12.37 50.82
N ALA A 256 -12.00 11.86 51.81
CA ALA A 256 -10.79 11.07 51.55
C ALA A 256 -11.09 9.78 50.76
N GLN A 257 -12.20 9.09 51.07
CA GLN A 257 -12.66 7.91 50.30
C GLN A 257 -13.03 8.28 48.87
N THR A 258 -13.75 9.38 48.67
CA THR A 258 -14.08 9.93 47.36
C THR A 258 -12.83 10.22 46.54
N SER A 259 -11.82 10.86 47.14
CA SER A 259 -10.52 11.14 46.50
C SER A 259 -9.76 9.85 46.15
N GLY A 260 -9.83 8.83 47.01
CA GLY A 260 -9.25 7.51 46.75
C GLY A 260 -9.87 6.83 45.53
N THR A 261 -11.21 6.84 45.44
CA THR A 261 -11.93 6.29 44.28
C THR A 261 -11.60 7.08 43.02
N GLN A 262 -11.49 8.41 43.09
CA GLN A 262 -11.06 9.24 41.96
C GLN A 262 -9.65 8.88 41.47
N ALA A 263 -8.71 8.63 42.38
CA ALA A 263 -7.36 8.17 42.02
C ALA A 263 -7.37 6.79 41.33
N GLN A 264 -8.25 5.88 41.80
CA GLN A 264 -8.44 4.57 41.16
C GLN A 264 -8.99 4.70 39.72
N ILE A 265 -9.91 5.63 39.48
CA ILE A 265 -10.42 5.93 38.14
C ILE A 265 -9.30 6.42 37.23
N LEU A 266 -8.43 7.31 37.67
CA LEU A 266 -7.27 7.79 36.90
C LEU A 266 -6.28 6.64 36.57
N GLN A 267 -6.03 5.77 37.55
CA GLN A 267 -5.23 4.57 37.35
C GLN A 267 -5.86 3.66 36.25
N GLN A 268 -7.17 3.43 36.36
CA GLN A 268 -7.88 2.59 35.40
C GLN A 268 -7.93 3.21 34.00
N GLN A 269 -7.96 4.53 33.86
CA GLN A 269 -7.80 5.22 32.56
C GLN A 269 -6.45 4.92 31.92
N SER A 270 -5.38 4.86 32.73
CA SER A 270 -4.05 4.45 32.23
C SER A 270 -4.05 2.99 31.77
N THR A 271 -4.76 2.11 32.47
CA THR A 271 -4.95 0.71 32.05
C THR A 271 -5.67 0.60 30.71
N ILE A 272 -6.73 1.41 30.49
CA ILE A 272 -7.42 1.48 29.19
C ILE A 272 -6.49 1.98 28.10
N ALA A 273 -5.64 2.98 28.37
CA ALA A 273 -4.66 3.46 27.39
C ALA A 273 -3.69 2.34 27.00
N GLY A 274 -3.22 1.55 27.94
CA GLY A 274 -2.41 0.35 27.69
C GLY A 274 -3.15 -0.69 26.84
N ALA A 275 -4.37 -1.07 27.25
CA ALA A 275 -5.19 -2.03 26.52
C ALA A 275 -5.54 -1.56 25.10
N LYS A 276 -5.72 -0.25 24.89
CA LYS A 276 -5.89 0.34 23.56
C LYS A 276 -4.63 0.18 22.70
N ALA A 277 -3.44 0.35 23.27
CA ALA A 277 -2.19 0.14 22.56
C ALA A 277 -2.00 -1.35 22.19
N GLU A 278 -2.35 -2.28 23.10
CA GLU A 278 -2.35 -3.72 22.80
C GLU A 278 -3.33 -4.07 21.68
N THR A 279 -4.52 -3.47 21.65
CA THR A 279 -5.51 -3.66 20.58
C THR A 279 -4.95 -3.18 19.24
N ALA A 280 -4.33 -1.98 19.20
CA ALA A 280 -3.71 -1.45 17.99
C ALA A 280 -2.54 -2.32 17.49
N GLN A 281 -1.76 -2.90 18.41
CA GLN A 281 -0.71 -3.85 18.07
C GLN A 281 -1.29 -5.14 17.47
N ALA A 282 -2.35 -5.70 18.04
CA ALA A 282 -3.00 -6.90 17.54
C ALA A 282 -3.68 -6.65 16.17
N GLU A 283 -4.25 -5.44 15.94
CA GLU A 283 -4.77 -5.02 14.64
C GLU A 283 -3.67 -4.98 13.58
N ALA A 284 -2.49 -4.43 13.91
CA ALA A 284 -1.35 -4.40 13.01
C ALA A 284 -0.85 -5.82 12.66
N GLN A 285 -0.79 -6.72 13.65
CA GLN A 285 -0.41 -8.12 13.42
C GLN A 285 -1.42 -8.87 12.54
N LEU A 286 -2.71 -8.61 12.70
CA LEU A 286 -3.75 -9.17 11.83
C LEU A 286 -3.60 -8.62 10.40
N ALA A 287 -3.37 -7.32 10.24
CA ALA A 287 -3.16 -6.71 8.92
C ALA A 287 -1.91 -7.28 8.21
N GLU A 288 -0.82 -7.52 8.95
CA GLU A 288 0.38 -8.19 8.44
C GLU A 288 0.06 -9.61 7.95
N ALA A 289 -0.60 -10.43 8.77
CA ALA A 289 -0.97 -11.79 8.39
C ALA A 289 -1.93 -11.85 7.18
N GLN A 290 -2.82 -10.85 7.06
CA GLN A 290 -3.71 -10.72 5.89
C GLN A 290 -2.94 -10.32 4.63
N ALA A 291 -1.94 -9.43 4.74
CA ALA A 291 -1.08 -9.08 3.63
C ALA A 291 -0.23 -10.26 3.17
N ASP A 292 0.35 -11.02 4.11
CA ASP A 292 1.08 -12.25 3.81
C ASP A 292 0.21 -13.26 3.07
N ARG A 293 -1.05 -13.40 3.47
CA ARG A 293 -1.99 -14.27 2.79
C ARG A 293 -2.38 -13.78 1.41
N ALA A 294 -2.56 -12.48 1.24
CA ALA A 294 -2.85 -11.88 -0.07
C ALA A 294 -1.71 -12.11 -1.06
N ASP A 295 -0.46 -12.06 -0.60
CA ASP A 295 0.74 -12.28 -1.43
C ASP A 295 0.90 -13.74 -1.91
N LEU A 296 0.15 -14.69 -1.35
CA LEU A 296 0.06 -16.08 -1.84
C LEU A 296 -0.88 -16.21 -3.07
N THR A 297 -1.62 -15.17 -3.40
CA THR A 297 -2.44 -15.13 -4.61
C THR A 297 -1.73 -14.30 -5.67
N VAL A 298 -1.28 -14.95 -6.72
CA VAL A 298 -0.55 -14.29 -7.82
C VAL A 298 -1.56 -13.73 -8.81
N LEU A 299 -1.52 -12.41 -9.02
CA LEU A 299 -2.44 -11.69 -9.89
C LEU A 299 -1.74 -11.20 -11.17
N ALA A 300 -2.50 -11.06 -12.26
CA ALA A 300 -2.03 -10.44 -13.49
C ALA A 300 -1.77 -8.94 -13.29
N PRO A 301 -0.56 -8.43 -13.55
CA PRO A 301 -0.24 -7.00 -13.39
C PRO A 301 -0.90 -6.10 -14.44
N PHE A 302 -1.22 -6.64 -15.59
CA PHE A 302 -1.90 -5.97 -16.72
C PHE A 302 -2.71 -6.98 -17.53
N SER A 303 -3.56 -6.48 -18.41
CA SER A 303 -4.32 -7.32 -19.35
C SER A 303 -3.43 -7.74 -20.53
N GLY A 304 -3.40 -9.03 -20.83
CA GLY A 304 -2.55 -9.57 -21.88
C GLY A 304 -2.84 -11.03 -22.20
N THR A 305 -1.98 -11.66 -22.96
CA THR A 305 -2.06 -13.08 -23.28
C THR A 305 -0.92 -13.84 -22.64
N VAL A 306 -1.21 -15.01 -22.09
CA VAL A 306 -0.21 -15.92 -21.51
C VAL A 306 0.66 -16.49 -22.63
N LEU A 307 1.94 -16.15 -22.62
CA LEU A 307 2.91 -16.63 -23.60
C LEU A 307 3.45 -18.02 -23.24
N THR A 308 3.87 -18.17 -22.00
CA THR A 308 4.41 -19.45 -21.48
C THR A 308 3.96 -19.66 -20.04
N ARG A 309 3.79 -20.92 -19.67
CA ARG A 309 3.56 -21.37 -18.29
C ARG A 309 4.79 -22.15 -17.83
N ALA A 310 5.56 -21.54 -16.93
CA ALA A 310 6.84 -22.08 -16.48
C ALA A 310 6.73 -22.96 -15.23
N ALA A 311 5.58 -22.96 -14.52
CA ALA A 311 5.41 -23.72 -13.28
C ALA A 311 4.08 -24.50 -13.27
N GLU A 312 4.10 -25.66 -12.62
CA GLU A 312 2.99 -26.60 -12.56
C GLU A 312 2.38 -26.68 -11.14
N PRO A 313 1.07 -27.01 -11.02
CA PRO A 313 0.45 -27.33 -9.75
C PRO A 313 1.20 -28.43 -9.01
N GLY A 314 1.45 -28.22 -7.70
CA GLY A 314 2.21 -29.13 -6.85
C GLY A 314 3.70 -28.81 -6.73
N GLU A 315 4.23 -27.95 -7.57
CA GLU A 315 5.62 -27.48 -7.53
C GLU A 315 5.85 -26.48 -6.40
N VAL A 316 7.07 -26.44 -5.87
CA VAL A 316 7.50 -25.44 -4.88
C VAL A 316 8.31 -24.37 -5.58
N VAL A 317 7.80 -23.13 -5.56
CA VAL A 317 8.44 -21.97 -6.17
C VAL A 317 9.03 -21.04 -5.13
N GLN A 318 10.11 -20.36 -5.51
CA GLN A 318 10.71 -19.30 -4.69
C GLN A 318 10.16 -17.94 -5.09
N ALA A 319 10.26 -16.97 -4.18
CA ALA A 319 9.94 -15.58 -4.49
C ALA A 319 10.74 -15.10 -5.70
N GLY A 320 10.06 -14.47 -6.65
CA GLY A 320 10.66 -13.99 -7.91
C GLY A 320 10.79 -15.03 -9.02
N THR A 321 10.47 -16.30 -8.79
CA THR A 321 10.46 -17.31 -9.86
C THR A 321 9.22 -17.12 -10.75
N ALA A 322 9.43 -16.94 -12.04
CA ALA A 322 8.32 -16.78 -12.99
C ALA A 322 7.40 -18.00 -13.01
N ILE A 323 6.11 -17.81 -12.80
CA ILE A 323 5.07 -18.83 -12.96
C ILE A 323 4.51 -18.79 -14.39
N VAL A 324 4.23 -17.60 -14.88
CA VAL A 324 3.80 -17.37 -16.27
C VAL A 324 4.46 -16.14 -16.85
N THR A 325 4.59 -16.09 -18.16
CA THR A 325 4.99 -14.89 -18.90
C THR A 325 3.76 -14.33 -19.61
N LEU A 326 3.45 -13.05 -19.36
CA LEU A 326 2.34 -12.34 -20.00
C LEU A 326 2.89 -11.42 -21.08
N LEU A 327 2.21 -11.40 -22.22
CA LEU A 327 2.48 -10.54 -23.35
C LEU A 327 1.43 -9.42 -23.40
N ASP A 328 1.87 -8.17 -23.40
CA ASP A 328 1.00 -7.01 -23.57
C ASP A 328 0.74 -6.77 -25.07
N LEU A 329 -0.41 -7.23 -25.53
CA LEU A 329 -0.80 -7.08 -26.94
C LEU A 329 -1.09 -5.61 -27.34
N SER A 330 -1.23 -4.71 -26.40
CA SER A 330 -1.42 -3.27 -26.71
C SER A 330 -0.10 -2.57 -27.05
N LYS A 331 1.03 -3.20 -26.71
CA LYS A 331 2.39 -2.66 -26.87
C LYS A 331 3.22 -3.46 -27.87
N VAL A 332 2.59 -3.95 -28.94
CA VAL A 332 3.28 -4.65 -30.00
C VAL A 332 3.86 -3.66 -31.00
N TYR A 333 5.11 -3.86 -31.39
CA TYR A 333 5.84 -2.99 -32.30
C TYR A 333 6.68 -3.81 -33.27
N LEU A 334 6.99 -3.21 -34.42
CA LEU A 334 8.03 -3.75 -35.32
C LEU A 334 9.39 -3.25 -34.83
N ARG A 335 10.29 -4.16 -34.51
CA ARG A 335 11.70 -3.87 -34.30
C ARG A 335 12.45 -4.16 -35.55
N GLY A 336 12.86 -3.10 -36.25
CA GLY A 336 13.59 -3.21 -37.49
C GLY A 336 14.90 -2.43 -37.44
N PHE A 337 15.71 -2.62 -38.49
CA PHE A 337 17.03 -2.05 -38.57
C PHE A 337 17.15 -1.21 -39.85
N ILE A 338 17.69 -0.01 -39.72
CA ILE A 338 17.91 0.96 -40.78
C ILE A 338 19.42 1.12 -40.98
N PRO A 339 19.93 1.06 -42.25
CA PRO A 339 21.34 1.36 -42.53
C PRO A 339 21.73 2.76 -42.02
N GLU A 340 22.95 2.91 -41.47
CA GLU A 340 23.44 4.18 -40.88
C GLU A 340 23.32 5.35 -41.84
N GLY A 341 23.59 5.14 -43.11
CA GLY A 341 23.51 6.20 -44.14
C GLY A 341 22.10 6.79 -44.36
N GLN A 342 21.04 6.13 -43.85
CA GLN A 342 19.66 6.60 -44.02
C GLN A 342 19.02 7.11 -42.71
N ILE A 343 19.61 6.80 -41.58
CA ILE A 343 19.01 7.14 -40.25
C ILE A 343 18.85 8.65 -40.04
N GLY A 344 19.71 9.48 -40.65
CA GLY A 344 19.60 10.94 -40.52
C GLY A 344 18.32 11.53 -41.10
N LYS A 345 17.54 10.77 -41.89
CA LYS A 345 16.23 11.17 -42.43
C LYS A 345 15.07 10.79 -41.52
N VAL A 346 15.29 9.88 -40.58
CA VAL A 346 14.23 9.33 -39.70
C VAL A 346 14.14 10.13 -38.42
N LYS A 347 12.90 10.46 -38.03
CA LYS A 347 12.58 11.19 -36.79
C LYS A 347 11.48 10.46 -36.04
N ILE A 348 11.50 10.58 -34.70
CA ILE A 348 10.43 10.06 -33.84
C ILE A 348 9.11 10.74 -34.22
N GLY A 349 8.02 9.98 -34.24
CA GLY A 349 6.69 10.43 -34.61
C GLY A 349 6.37 10.41 -36.11
N GLN A 350 7.32 10.11 -36.98
CA GLN A 350 7.03 9.97 -38.41
C GLN A 350 6.09 8.79 -38.70
N PRO A 351 5.13 8.95 -39.66
CA PRO A 351 4.22 7.87 -40.03
C PRO A 351 4.97 6.74 -40.71
N ALA A 352 4.54 5.53 -40.40
CA ALA A 352 5.11 4.31 -40.98
C ALA A 352 4.00 3.34 -41.38
N HIS A 353 4.27 2.57 -42.44
CA HIS A 353 3.49 1.41 -42.81
C HIS A 353 4.28 0.15 -42.48
N ILE A 354 3.61 -0.81 -41.87
CA ILE A 354 4.18 -2.10 -41.50
C ILE A 354 3.47 -3.17 -42.30
N PHE A 355 4.24 -4.04 -42.92
CA PHE A 355 3.76 -5.10 -43.78
C PHE A 355 4.26 -6.43 -43.22
N LEU A 356 3.33 -7.33 -42.99
CA LEU A 356 3.66 -8.68 -42.54
C LEU A 356 3.93 -9.56 -43.74
N ASP A 357 4.91 -10.43 -43.68
CA ASP A 357 5.19 -11.39 -44.76
C ASP A 357 3.99 -12.30 -45.05
N SER A 358 3.18 -12.58 -44.02
CA SER A 358 1.94 -13.36 -44.16
C SER A 358 0.84 -12.65 -44.95
N ASN A 359 0.90 -11.31 -45.08
CA ASN A 359 -0.05 -10.49 -45.85
C ASN A 359 0.61 -9.20 -46.34
N ALA A 360 1.50 -9.36 -47.32
CA ALA A 360 2.29 -8.26 -47.87
C ALA A 360 1.45 -7.20 -48.62
N SER A 361 0.19 -7.48 -48.95
CA SER A 361 -0.72 -6.56 -49.66
C SER A 361 -1.44 -5.56 -48.74
N GLN A 362 -1.51 -5.82 -47.45
CA GLN A 362 -2.20 -4.98 -46.47
C GLN A 362 -1.19 -4.33 -45.51
N SER A 363 -1.12 -3.00 -45.55
CA SER A 363 -0.32 -2.25 -44.59
C SER A 363 -1.04 -2.11 -43.26
N LEU A 364 -0.29 -2.21 -42.18
CA LEU A 364 -0.70 -1.78 -40.86
C LEU A 364 -0.09 -0.39 -40.61
N ASP A 365 -0.93 0.56 -40.21
CA ASP A 365 -0.49 1.90 -39.90
C ASP A 365 0.27 1.93 -38.57
N GLY A 366 1.37 2.67 -38.58
CA GLY A 366 2.22 2.85 -37.39
C GLY A 366 2.97 4.16 -37.44
N TYR A 367 3.81 4.35 -36.45
CA TYR A 367 4.70 5.50 -36.36
C TYR A 367 6.00 5.13 -35.66
N VAL A 368 7.04 5.94 -35.92
CA VAL A 368 8.35 5.77 -35.28
C VAL A 368 8.23 6.10 -33.79
N LEU A 369 8.29 5.09 -32.93
CA LEU A 369 8.23 5.23 -31.50
C LEU A 369 9.59 5.60 -30.91
N ARG A 370 10.64 4.91 -31.35
CA ARG A 370 11.98 5.06 -30.78
C ARG A 370 13.04 4.73 -31.81
N ILE A 371 14.14 5.43 -31.73
CA ILE A 371 15.38 5.17 -32.47
C ILE A 371 16.43 4.80 -31.42
N ASP A 372 17.14 3.69 -31.60
CA ASP A 372 18.15 3.27 -30.63
C ASP A 372 19.33 4.25 -30.66
N PRO A 373 19.88 4.60 -29.46
CA PRO A 373 20.94 5.61 -29.36
C PRO A 373 22.31 5.13 -29.86
N GLN A 374 22.45 3.82 -30.06
CA GLN A 374 23.69 3.19 -30.51
C GLN A 374 23.46 2.41 -31.77
N ALA A 375 24.37 2.60 -32.73
CA ALA A 375 24.40 1.75 -33.92
C ALA A 375 24.96 0.36 -33.55
N THR A 376 24.38 -0.65 -34.13
CA THR A 376 24.83 -2.05 -34.00
C THR A 376 25.22 -2.58 -35.34
N PHE A 377 25.88 -3.71 -35.35
CA PHE A 377 26.13 -4.42 -36.60
C PHE A 377 25.02 -5.43 -36.85
N THR A 378 24.69 -5.68 -38.10
CA THR A 378 23.72 -6.74 -38.46
C THR A 378 24.14 -8.07 -37.83
N PRO A 379 23.22 -8.79 -37.16
CA PRO A 379 23.60 -9.98 -36.38
C PRO A 379 24.04 -11.21 -37.19
N GLU A 380 24.02 -11.15 -38.54
CA GLU A 380 24.39 -12.29 -39.36
C GLU A 380 25.84 -12.20 -39.84
N ASN A 381 26.64 -13.22 -39.51
CA ASN A 381 27.98 -13.48 -40.04
C ASN A 381 27.86 -14.08 -41.43
N THR A 382 27.91 -13.25 -42.45
CA THR A 382 28.01 -13.73 -43.84
C THR A 382 29.48 -13.79 -44.27
N TYR A 383 29.86 -14.88 -44.92
CA TYR A 383 31.22 -15.14 -45.38
C TYR A 383 31.64 -14.31 -46.61
N PHE A 384 30.70 -13.62 -47.27
CA PHE A 384 30.96 -12.88 -48.49
C PHE A 384 31.31 -11.41 -48.23
N ARG A 385 32.24 -10.86 -49.02
CA ARG A 385 32.84 -9.54 -48.79
C ARG A 385 31.85 -8.37 -48.96
N ASP A 386 30.82 -8.56 -49.80
CA ASP A 386 29.80 -7.54 -50.11
C ASP A 386 28.65 -7.50 -49.07
N ASP A 387 28.53 -8.57 -48.26
CA ASP A 387 27.55 -8.68 -47.17
C ASP A 387 28.16 -8.43 -45.78
N ARG A 388 29.38 -7.88 -45.75
CA ARG A 388 30.03 -7.57 -44.47
C ARG A 388 29.23 -6.51 -43.71
N VAL A 389 28.77 -6.96 -42.59
CA VAL A 389 28.41 -6.21 -41.39
C VAL A 389 28.15 -4.74 -41.71
N LYS A 390 26.95 -4.43 -42.18
CA LYS A 390 26.51 -3.05 -42.33
C LYS A 390 26.16 -2.51 -40.95
N GLN A 391 26.68 -1.33 -40.66
CA GLN A 391 26.30 -0.62 -39.46
C GLN A 391 24.84 -0.20 -39.61
N VAL A 392 24.02 -0.60 -38.64
CA VAL A 392 22.56 -0.37 -38.64
C VAL A 392 22.15 0.24 -37.32
N VAL A 393 21.07 0.98 -37.36
CA VAL A 393 20.45 1.54 -36.17
C VAL A 393 19.09 0.90 -35.96
N GLY A 394 18.83 0.41 -34.76
CA GLY A 394 17.55 -0.17 -34.40
C GLY A 394 16.46 0.91 -34.30
N VAL A 395 15.31 0.61 -34.88
CA VAL A 395 14.13 1.47 -34.83
C VAL A 395 12.93 0.65 -34.40
N LYS A 396 12.13 1.18 -33.50
CA LYS A 396 10.85 0.61 -33.08
C LYS A 396 9.72 1.38 -33.76
N LEU A 397 8.88 0.69 -34.51
CA LEU A 397 7.65 1.22 -35.10
C LEU A 397 6.45 0.69 -34.29
N GLN A 398 5.73 1.59 -33.64
CA GLN A 398 4.50 1.25 -32.91
C GLN A 398 3.33 1.11 -33.88
N LEU A 399 2.55 0.04 -33.75
CA LEU A 399 1.31 -0.13 -34.50
C LEU A 399 0.23 0.81 -33.94
N SER A 400 -0.49 1.54 -34.80
CA SER A 400 -1.54 2.50 -34.41
C SER A 400 -2.92 1.89 -34.41
N SER A 401 -3.20 0.90 -35.27
CA SER A 401 -4.55 0.36 -35.52
C SER A 401 -4.79 -1.03 -34.91
N GLY A 402 -4.13 -1.33 -33.76
CA GLY A 402 -4.21 -2.66 -33.15
C GLY A 402 -3.35 -3.70 -33.87
N ILE A 403 -3.32 -4.90 -33.30
CA ILE A 403 -2.37 -5.93 -33.69
C ILE A 403 -2.77 -6.57 -35.05
N GLY A 404 -4.04 -6.56 -35.42
CA GLY A 404 -4.55 -7.29 -36.57
C GLY A 404 -4.10 -8.77 -36.53
N PHE A 405 -3.44 -9.21 -37.56
CA PHE A 405 -2.83 -10.55 -37.66
C PHE A 405 -1.38 -10.60 -37.15
N ALA A 406 -0.80 -9.47 -36.74
CA ALA A 406 0.59 -9.39 -36.27
C ALA A 406 0.77 -10.15 -34.96
N LYS A 407 1.59 -11.19 -34.96
CA LYS A 407 1.99 -11.90 -33.76
C LYS A 407 3.48 -11.67 -33.48
N PRO A 408 3.90 -11.51 -32.22
CA PRO A 408 5.32 -11.45 -31.89
C PRO A 408 6.09 -12.65 -32.46
N GLY A 409 7.29 -12.36 -32.98
CA GLY A 409 8.12 -13.33 -33.69
C GLY A 409 7.94 -13.36 -35.21
N MET A 410 6.85 -12.79 -35.76
CA MET A 410 6.66 -12.73 -37.20
C MET A 410 7.64 -11.76 -37.86
N PRO A 411 8.27 -12.14 -39.01
CA PRO A 411 9.02 -11.21 -39.83
C PRO A 411 8.08 -10.19 -40.45
N ALA A 412 8.55 -8.98 -40.55
CA ALA A 412 7.78 -7.87 -41.14
C ALA A 412 8.72 -6.80 -41.68
N ASP A 413 8.27 -6.14 -42.75
CA ASP A 413 8.92 -4.97 -43.31
C ASP A 413 8.21 -3.70 -42.85
N GLY A 414 8.99 -2.64 -42.72
CA GLY A 414 8.49 -1.31 -42.41
C GLY A 414 8.91 -0.30 -43.45
N GLU A 415 8.04 0.63 -43.78
CA GLU A 415 8.32 1.80 -44.59
C GLU A 415 8.02 3.07 -43.78
N ILE A 416 9.00 3.95 -43.64
CA ILE A 416 8.88 5.21 -42.94
C ILE A 416 8.80 6.35 -43.96
N LEU A 417 7.78 7.19 -43.85
CA LEU A 417 7.65 8.38 -44.66
C LEU A 417 8.48 9.51 -44.05
N THR A 418 9.61 9.83 -44.66
CA THR A 418 10.56 10.82 -44.13
C THR A 418 10.26 12.25 -44.56
N SER A 419 9.52 12.44 -45.69
CA SER A 419 9.13 13.75 -46.20
C SER A 419 7.80 13.69 -46.95
N GLY A 420 6.96 14.72 -46.81
CA GLY A 420 5.64 14.77 -47.43
C GLY A 420 4.54 14.20 -46.49
N THR A 421 3.29 14.37 -46.93
CA THR A 421 2.08 13.89 -46.23
C THR A 421 1.36 12.78 -46.99
N THR A 422 1.76 12.52 -48.24
CA THR A 422 1.14 11.55 -49.11
C THR A 422 2.11 10.40 -49.44
N TRP A 423 1.65 9.20 -49.33
CA TRP A 423 2.43 8.01 -49.67
C TRP A 423 2.62 7.88 -51.18
N PRO A 424 3.86 7.87 -51.68
CA PRO A 424 4.10 7.69 -53.10
C PRO A 424 3.73 6.26 -53.54
N LYS A 425 3.05 6.15 -54.68
CA LYS A 425 2.77 4.84 -55.29
C LYS A 425 4.06 4.26 -55.81
N HIS A 426 4.53 3.19 -55.28
CA HIS A 426 5.70 2.45 -55.78
C HIS A 426 5.41 0.95 -55.73
N LYS A 427 6.10 0.21 -56.59
CA LYS A 427 6.02 -1.25 -56.65
C LYS A 427 7.03 -1.78 -55.63
N ARG A 428 6.55 -2.50 -54.63
CA ARG A 428 7.47 -3.17 -53.69
C ARG A 428 8.25 -4.27 -54.41
N ALA A 429 9.53 -4.39 -54.10
CA ALA A 429 10.28 -5.57 -54.49
C ALA A 429 9.71 -6.76 -53.67
N SER A 430 9.10 -7.72 -54.36
CA SER A 430 8.86 -9.03 -53.74
C SER A 430 10.22 -9.69 -53.58
N GLN A 431 10.71 -9.82 -52.34
CA GLN A 431 11.84 -10.69 -52.06
C GLN A 431 11.46 -12.14 -52.21
#